data_09be2b013f0ecf935f92b117c230f2ac
#
_entry.id   09be2b013f0ecf935f92b117c230f2ac
#
_cell.length_a   1.000
_cell.length_b   1.000
_cell.length_c   1.000
_cell.angle_alpha   90.00
_cell.angle_beta   90.00
_cell.angle_gamma   90.00
#
_symmetry.space_group_name_H-M   'P 1'
#
loop_
_entity.id
_entity.type
_entity.pdbx_description
1 polymer ?
#
loop_
_entity_poly.entity_id
_entity_poly.type
_entity_poly.pdbx_seq_one_letter_code
_entity_poly.pdbx_strand_id
1 'polypeptide(L)'
;MSGPNWLLDTNVVIGLLKGNKPAIDLAEDVQLDLRRIAVSQITRMELLGFQSLDASEEDHIRRFLGCCHVILLDEQIEELAIRIRRSTGLKLPDAIISATSIIKSLSLLTLDAELLDRTTRYQATR
;
A
#
# COMPACT_ATOMS: atom_id res chain seq x y z
N MET A 1 -4.69 -20.27 -5.23
CA MET A 1 -5.29 -18.94 -5.47
C MET A 1 -4.30 -18.04 -6.18
N SER A 2 -4.74 -17.44 -7.26
CA SER A 2 -3.86 -16.62 -8.10
C SER A 2 -3.92 -15.11 -7.81
N GLY A 3 -4.85 -14.66 -6.98
CA GLY A 3 -5.00 -13.25 -6.68
C GLY A 3 -3.92 -12.71 -5.75
N PRO A 4 -3.84 -11.37 -5.59
CA PRO A 4 -2.90 -10.78 -4.64
C PRO A 4 -3.27 -11.12 -3.21
N ASN A 5 -2.27 -11.18 -2.32
CA ASN A 5 -2.50 -11.41 -0.90
C ASN A 5 -1.87 -10.32 -0.02
N TRP A 6 -1.00 -9.50 -0.56
CA TRP A 6 -0.38 -8.38 0.15
C TRP A 6 -0.68 -7.05 -0.51
N LEU A 7 -1.05 -6.06 0.29
CA LEU A 7 -1.13 -4.67 -0.15
C LEU A 7 0.11 -3.95 0.37
N LEU A 8 0.92 -3.42 -0.54
CA LEU A 8 2.15 -2.72 -0.18
C LEU A 8 1.87 -1.23 -0.01
N ASP A 9 2.26 -0.70 1.15
CA ASP A 9 2.26 0.74 1.38
C ASP A 9 3.34 1.40 0.53
N THR A 10 3.16 2.67 0.24
CA THR A 10 4.08 3.46 -0.60
C THR A 10 5.52 3.39 -0.09
N ASN A 11 5.72 3.45 1.25
CA ASN A 11 7.07 3.40 1.81
C ASN A 11 7.79 2.08 1.54
N VAL A 12 7.06 0.97 1.47
CA VAL A 12 7.65 -0.32 1.13
C VAL A 12 8.04 -0.36 -0.34
N VAL A 13 7.18 0.14 -1.23
CA VAL A 13 7.50 0.19 -2.67
C VAL A 13 8.74 1.03 -2.90
N ILE A 14 8.79 2.22 -2.33
CA ILE A 14 9.95 3.11 -2.46
C ILE A 14 11.21 2.41 -1.95
N GLY A 15 11.13 1.77 -0.78
CA GLY A 15 12.26 1.07 -0.19
C GLY A 15 12.76 -0.07 -1.05
N LEU A 16 11.85 -0.86 -1.63
CA LEU A 16 12.23 -1.97 -2.51
C LEU A 16 12.89 -1.46 -3.80
N LEU A 17 12.33 -0.40 -4.40
CA LEU A 17 12.88 0.17 -5.64
C LEU A 17 14.27 0.77 -5.41
N LYS A 18 14.53 1.30 -4.23
CA LYS A 18 15.83 1.89 -3.88
C LYS A 18 16.81 0.88 -3.27
N GLY A 19 16.37 -0.35 -3.03
CA GLY A 19 17.19 -1.36 -2.40
C GLY A 19 17.49 -1.09 -0.92
N ASN A 20 16.57 -0.42 -0.22
CA ASN A 20 16.74 -0.10 1.20
C ASN A 20 16.56 -1.35 2.06
N LYS A 21 17.49 -1.56 2.99
CA LYS A 21 17.52 -2.76 3.81
C LYS A 21 16.23 -3.00 4.61
N PRO A 22 15.63 -1.99 5.29
CA PRO A 22 14.40 -2.25 6.04
C PRO A 22 13.26 -2.81 5.18
N ALA A 23 13.08 -2.31 3.97
CA ALA A 23 12.03 -2.81 3.07
C ALA A 23 12.36 -4.22 2.58
N ILE A 24 13.61 -4.47 2.24
CA ILE A 24 14.07 -5.80 1.78
C ILE A 24 13.89 -6.81 2.90
N ASP A 25 14.31 -6.49 4.12
CA ASP A 25 14.16 -7.38 5.27
C ASP A 25 12.70 -7.70 5.54
N LEU A 26 11.83 -6.70 5.47
CA LEU A 26 10.39 -6.90 5.67
C LEU A 26 9.81 -7.84 4.61
N ALA A 27 10.18 -7.64 3.35
CA ALA A 27 9.73 -8.51 2.26
C ALA A 27 10.22 -9.94 2.43
N GLU A 28 11.47 -10.12 2.87
CA GLU A 28 12.03 -11.43 3.12
C GLU A 28 11.36 -12.13 4.30
N ASP A 29 11.08 -11.38 5.37
CA ASP A 29 10.45 -11.92 6.57
C ASP A 29 9.08 -12.52 6.27
N VAL A 30 8.32 -11.92 5.36
CA VAL A 30 7.00 -12.42 4.98
C VAL A 30 7.04 -13.30 3.74
N GLN A 31 8.24 -13.58 3.21
CA GLN A 31 8.41 -14.37 1.98
C GLN A 31 7.55 -13.83 0.85
N LEU A 32 7.67 -12.53 0.60
CA LEU A 32 6.81 -11.82 -0.35
C LEU A 32 6.94 -12.39 -1.75
N ASP A 33 5.80 -12.79 -2.32
CA ASP A 33 5.72 -13.24 -3.72
C ASP A 33 5.34 -12.04 -4.58
N LEU A 34 6.28 -11.55 -5.38
CA LEU A 34 6.07 -10.37 -6.22
C LEU A 34 4.98 -10.53 -7.27
N ARG A 35 4.56 -11.78 -7.52
CA ARG A 35 3.44 -12.04 -8.44
C ARG A 35 2.09 -11.86 -7.77
N ARG A 36 2.05 -11.68 -6.44
CA ARG A 36 0.83 -11.66 -5.65
C ARG A 36 0.74 -10.42 -4.78
N ILE A 37 1.19 -9.28 -5.31
CA ILE A 37 1.14 -8.01 -4.60
C ILE A 37 0.15 -7.07 -5.26
N ALA A 38 -0.41 -6.21 -4.44
CA ALA A 38 -1.29 -5.13 -4.88
C ALA A 38 -0.81 -3.81 -4.29
N VAL A 39 -1.16 -2.73 -4.93
CA VAL A 39 -0.99 -1.38 -4.41
C VAL A 39 -2.28 -0.62 -4.60
N SER A 40 -2.51 0.35 -3.74
CA SER A 40 -3.65 1.25 -3.87
C SER A 40 -3.42 2.26 -4.99
N GLN A 41 -4.50 2.72 -5.60
CA GLN A 41 -4.44 3.84 -6.53
C GLN A 41 -3.74 5.05 -5.93
N ILE A 42 -3.93 5.31 -4.63
CA ILE A 42 -3.25 6.43 -3.96
C ILE A 42 -1.73 6.24 -3.96
N THR A 43 -1.27 5.01 -3.79
CA THR A 43 0.16 4.70 -3.87
C THR A 43 0.71 5.00 -5.26
N ARG A 44 -0.03 4.60 -6.31
CA ARG A 44 0.37 4.92 -7.69
C ARG A 44 0.52 6.43 -7.88
N MET A 45 -0.46 7.20 -7.38
CA MET A 45 -0.43 8.66 -7.49
C MET A 45 0.74 9.26 -6.71
N GLU A 46 1.03 8.75 -5.53
CA GLU A 46 2.15 9.22 -4.72
C GLU A 46 3.49 8.94 -5.40
N LEU A 47 3.65 7.72 -5.93
CA LEU A 47 4.89 7.34 -6.59
C LEU A 47 5.18 8.16 -7.85
N LEU A 48 4.16 8.35 -8.68
CA LEU A 48 4.30 9.08 -9.94
C LEU A 48 4.20 10.59 -9.76
N GLY A 49 3.74 11.04 -8.61
CA GLY A 49 3.54 12.45 -8.31
C GLY A 49 4.73 13.14 -7.66
N PHE A 50 5.86 12.49 -7.50
CA PHE A 50 7.05 13.12 -6.93
C PHE A 50 7.51 14.28 -7.82
N GLN A 51 7.70 15.45 -7.21
CA GLN A 51 8.01 16.67 -7.93
C GLN A 51 9.33 16.60 -8.72
N SER A 52 10.32 15.89 -8.19
CA SER A 52 11.65 15.81 -8.79
C SER A 52 11.90 14.48 -9.53
N LEU A 53 10.85 13.77 -9.90
CA LEU A 53 10.97 12.49 -10.56
C LEU A 53 11.55 12.65 -11.96
N ASP A 54 12.66 11.96 -12.24
CA ASP A 54 13.24 11.98 -13.59
C ASP A 54 12.66 10.86 -14.45
N ALA A 55 13.00 10.88 -15.75
CA ALA A 55 12.44 9.93 -16.71
C ALA A 55 12.84 8.49 -16.41
N SER A 56 14.05 8.27 -15.91
CA SER A 56 14.53 6.92 -15.56
C SER A 56 13.78 6.37 -14.35
N GLU A 57 13.61 7.20 -13.32
CA GLU A 57 12.85 6.83 -12.13
C GLU A 57 11.40 6.55 -12.47
N GLU A 58 10.79 7.39 -13.30
CA GLU A 58 9.41 7.18 -13.73
C GLU A 58 9.26 5.84 -14.46
N ASP A 59 10.19 5.52 -15.35
CA ASP A 59 10.16 4.26 -16.09
C ASP A 59 10.22 3.05 -15.15
N HIS A 60 11.12 3.09 -14.15
CA HIS A 60 11.22 2.05 -13.14
C HIS A 60 9.92 1.86 -12.37
N ILE A 61 9.30 2.97 -11.95
CA ILE A 61 8.04 2.92 -11.20
C ILE A 61 6.93 2.33 -12.07
N ARG A 62 6.83 2.76 -13.33
CA ARG A 62 5.79 2.25 -14.22
C ARG A 62 5.95 0.77 -14.52
N ARG A 63 7.18 0.29 -14.64
CA ARG A 63 7.45 -1.14 -14.82
C ARG A 63 7.01 -1.93 -13.59
N PHE A 64 7.34 -1.44 -12.40
CA PHE A 64 6.91 -2.08 -11.17
C PHE A 64 5.37 -2.13 -11.09
N LEU A 65 4.72 -1.00 -11.35
CA LEU A 65 3.25 -0.93 -11.31
C LEU A 65 2.60 -1.84 -12.34
N GLY A 66 3.24 -2.05 -13.49
CA GLY A 66 2.77 -2.98 -14.52
C GLY A 66 2.78 -4.44 -14.08
N CYS A 67 3.56 -4.77 -13.05
CA CYS A 67 3.63 -6.12 -12.50
C CYS A 67 2.71 -6.31 -11.29
N CYS A 68 2.09 -5.24 -10.80
CA CYS A 68 1.22 -5.27 -9.62
C CYS A 68 -0.24 -5.22 -10.01
N HIS A 69 -1.09 -5.65 -9.06
CA HIS A 69 -2.51 -5.33 -9.13
C HIS A 69 -2.71 -3.93 -8.54
N VAL A 70 -3.13 -2.97 -9.34
CA VAL A 70 -3.46 -1.64 -8.84
C VAL A 70 -4.95 -1.61 -8.51
N ILE A 71 -5.28 -1.40 -7.25
CA ILE A 71 -6.66 -1.40 -6.77
C ILE A 71 -7.18 0.03 -6.81
N LEU A 72 -8.18 0.25 -7.67
CA LEU A 72 -8.78 1.57 -7.83
C LEU A 72 -9.67 1.91 -6.66
N LEU A 73 -9.77 3.20 -6.37
CA LEU A 73 -10.64 3.71 -5.33
C LEU A 73 -12.09 3.56 -5.78
N ASP A 74 -12.88 2.78 -5.03
CA ASP A 74 -14.29 2.61 -5.28
C ASP A 74 -15.11 3.13 -4.10
N GLU A 75 -16.45 3.08 -4.21
CA GLU A 75 -17.33 3.60 -3.17
C GLU A 75 -17.15 2.92 -1.82
N GLN A 76 -16.92 1.60 -1.81
CA GLN A 76 -16.75 0.87 -0.56
C GLN A 76 -15.47 1.31 0.16
N ILE A 77 -14.40 1.45 -0.59
CA ILE A 77 -13.12 1.90 -0.05
C ILE A 77 -13.25 3.35 0.44
N GLU A 78 -13.88 4.20 -0.35
CA GLU A 78 -14.10 5.60 0.03
C GLU A 78 -14.87 5.71 1.34
N GLU A 79 -16.00 5.02 1.46
CA GLU A 79 -16.81 5.07 2.67
C GLU A 79 -16.04 4.59 3.90
N LEU A 80 -15.31 3.50 3.76
CA LEU A 80 -14.54 2.98 4.87
C LEU A 80 -13.37 3.91 5.24
N ALA A 81 -12.71 4.49 4.24
CA ALA A 81 -11.62 5.44 4.48
C ALA A 81 -12.12 6.66 5.26
N ILE A 82 -13.31 7.16 4.92
CA ILE A 82 -13.93 8.27 5.66
C ILE A 82 -14.13 7.90 7.13
N ARG A 83 -14.68 6.72 7.39
CA ARG A 83 -14.92 6.25 8.77
C ARG A 83 -13.63 6.05 9.54
N ILE A 84 -12.63 5.44 8.91
CA ILE A 84 -11.32 5.21 9.53
C ILE A 84 -10.68 6.56 9.89
N ARG A 85 -10.73 7.51 8.98
CA ARG A 85 -10.15 8.83 9.24
C ARG A 85 -10.83 9.53 10.41
N ARG A 86 -12.15 9.44 10.50
CA ARG A 86 -12.89 10.04 11.62
C ARG A 86 -12.52 9.42 12.97
N SER A 87 -12.38 8.10 13.01
CA SER A 87 -12.15 7.41 14.28
C SER A 87 -10.69 7.32 14.69
N THR A 88 -9.75 7.40 13.76
CA THR A 88 -8.33 7.21 14.06
C THR A 88 -7.50 8.48 13.92
N GLY A 89 -7.96 9.46 13.17
CA GLY A 89 -7.17 10.64 12.84
C GLY A 89 -6.06 10.39 11.82
N LEU A 90 -6.04 9.24 11.17
CA LEU A 90 -5.06 8.95 10.12
C LEU A 90 -5.18 9.98 9.00
N LYS A 91 -4.05 10.29 8.36
CA LYS A 91 -4.04 11.13 7.16
C LYS A 91 -4.83 10.44 6.05
N LEU A 92 -5.38 11.23 5.13
CA LEU A 92 -6.23 10.69 4.08
C LEU A 92 -5.56 9.58 3.27
N PRO A 93 -4.31 9.71 2.79
CA PRO A 93 -3.69 8.61 2.05
C PRO A 93 -3.60 7.33 2.88
N ASP A 94 -3.24 7.44 4.15
CA ASP A 94 -3.12 6.28 5.04
C ASP A 94 -4.48 5.63 5.30
N ALA A 95 -5.52 6.44 5.46
CA ALA A 95 -6.88 5.94 5.63
C ALA A 95 -7.34 5.17 4.39
N ILE A 96 -6.99 5.64 3.20
CA ILE A 96 -7.32 4.96 1.94
C ILE A 96 -6.59 3.62 1.84
N ILE A 97 -5.30 3.58 2.20
CA ILE A 97 -4.53 2.34 2.17
C ILE A 97 -5.11 1.34 3.17
N SER A 98 -5.42 1.80 4.39
CA SER A 98 -6.04 0.97 5.42
C SER A 98 -7.36 0.39 4.95
N ALA A 99 -8.23 1.24 4.41
CA ALA A 99 -9.55 0.82 3.90
C ALA A 99 -9.41 -0.19 2.76
N THR A 100 -8.47 0.03 1.85
CA THR A 100 -8.23 -0.88 0.73
C THR A 100 -7.84 -2.27 1.22
N SER A 101 -6.93 -2.32 2.18
CA SER A 101 -6.49 -3.58 2.80
C SER A 101 -7.68 -4.34 3.38
N ILE A 102 -8.53 -3.66 4.12
CA ILE A 102 -9.68 -4.28 4.79
C ILE A 102 -10.73 -4.73 3.78
N ILE A 103 -11.16 -3.85 2.87
CA ILE A 103 -12.22 -4.16 1.91
C ILE A 103 -11.81 -5.31 0.98
N LYS A 104 -10.56 -5.36 0.57
CA LYS A 104 -10.09 -6.39 -0.36
C LYS A 104 -9.50 -7.61 0.36
N SER A 105 -9.55 -7.63 1.69
CA SER A 105 -9.04 -8.74 2.51
C SER A 105 -7.57 -9.05 2.19
N LEU A 106 -6.77 -8.01 2.08
CA LEU A 106 -5.33 -8.12 1.84
C LEU A 106 -4.57 -7.80 3.12
N SER A 107 -3.47 -8.50 3.36
CA SER A 107 -2.58 -8.17 4.46
C SER A 107 -1.79 -6.91 4.09
N LEU A 108 -1.70 -5.97 5.03
CA LEU A 108 -0.98 -4.72 4.80
C LEU A 108 0.50 -4.90 5.11
N LEU A 109 1.35 -4.56 4.14
CA LEU A 109 2.80 -4.54 4.32
C LEU A 109 3.26 -3.09 4.34
N THR A 110 3.75 -2.64 5.49
CA THR A 110 4.14 -1.25 5.68
C THR A 110 5.32 -1.16 6.66
N LEU A 111 6.14 -0.12 6.47
CA LEU A 111 7.21 0.22 7.41
C LEU A 111 6.70 1.14 8.53
N ASP A 112 5.45 1.59 8.44
CA ASP A 112 4.82 2.48 9.42
C ASP A 112 4.08 1.63 10.46
N ALA A 113 4.69 1.46 11.64
CA ALA A 113 4.13 0.66 12.72
C ALA A 113 2.78 1.21 13.22
N GLU A 114 2.61 2.53 13.22
CA GLU A 114 1.35 3.13 13.64
C GLU A 114 0.22 2.81 12.66
N LEU A 115 0.48 2.92 11.38
CA LEU A 115 -0.52 2.58 10.36
C LEU A 115 -0.94 1.11 10.48
N LEU A 116 0.03 0.21 10.65
CA LEU A 116 -0.27 -1.21 10.81
C LEU A 116 -1.10 -1.46 12.06
N ASP A 117 -0.73 -0.87 13.18
CA ASP A 117 -1.45 -1.04 14.44
C ASP A 117 -2.89 -0.53 14.34
N ARG A 118 -3.09 0.67 13.81
CA ARG A 118 -4.43 1.24 13.67
C ARG A 118 -5.29 0.45 12.72
N THR A 119 -4.73 -0.04 11.62
CA THR A 119 -5.46 -0.89 10.67
C THR A 119 -5.89 -2.19 11.32
N THR A 120 -4.99 -2.85 12.03
CA THR A 120 -5.26 -4.12 12.72
C THR A 120 -6.35 -3.94 13.78
N ARG A 121 -6.25 -2.90 14.58
CA ARG A 121 -7.24 -2.61 15.62
C ARG A 121 -8.61 -2.29 15.04
N TYR A 122 -8.65 -1.48 14.00
CA TYR A 122 -9.92 -1.13 13.36
C TYR A 122 -10.59 -2.38 12.78
N GLN A 123 -9.83 -3.22 12.12
CA GLN A 123 -10.34 -4.47 11.54
C GLN A 123 -10.90 -5.39 12.62
N ALA A 124 -10.26 -5.46 13.78
CA ALA A 124 -10.70 -6.30 14.89
C ALA A 124 -12.03 -5.84 15.50
N THR A 125 -12.36 -4.55 15.38
CA THR A 125 -13.60 -3.98 15.94
C THR A 125 -14.75 -3.90 14.93
N ARG A 126 -14.52 -4.29 13.70
CA ARG A 126 -15.58 -4.34 12.68
C ARG A 126 -16.46 -5.57 12.89
#